data_2cc2f8f08edc57fc1253e17360c3ad7c
#
_entry.id   2cc2f8f08edc57fc1253e17360c3ad7c
#
_cell.length_a   1.000
_cell.length_b   1.000
_cell.length_c   1.000
_cell.angle_alpha   90.00
_cell.angle_beta   90.00
_cell.angle_gamma   90.00
#
_symmetry.space_group_name_H-M   'P 1'
#
loop_
_entity.id
_entity.type
_entity.pdbx_description
1 polymer ?
#
loop_
_entity_poly.entity_id
_entity_poly.type
_entity_poly.pdbx_seq_one_letter_code
_entity_poly.pdbx_strand_id
1 'polypeptide(L)'
;KTEENTDKMMDLNNQIYMTRYVSQLISNDKKKYDLLPVNSGINSTAIESMIGDYNSNVLQRNRLVMNSSTSSPLIADLEDRISKQRQVIGVSINNWLLTLQNQVKSLTSQEGTLTSKMAQAPNQASYLQSISREQKVKESLYIFLLQKREENELSIAFTAYNTRIITPPMGSNKPISPVKRNILLIA
;
A
#
# COMPACT_ATOMS: atom_id res chain seq x y z
N LYS A 1 -4.38 -32.26 8.63
CA LYS A 1 -5.51 -31.65 7.85
C LYS A 1 -6.13 -30.45 8.54
N THR A 2 -6.40 -30.50 9.84
CA THR A 2 -7.02 -29.37 10.58
C THR A 2 -6.04 -28.23 10.75
N GLU A 3 -4.80 -28.50 11.05
CA GLU A 3 -3.72 -27.52 11.16
C GLU A 3 -3.47 -26.85 9.80
N GLU A 4 -3.36 -27.62 8.74
CA GLU A 4 -3.23 -27.11 7.37
C GLU A 4 -4.40 -26.22 6.93
N ASN A 5 -5.63 -26.54 7.33
CA ASN A 5 -6.79 -25.71 7.04
C ASN A 5 -6.75 -24.38 7.85
N THR A 6 -6.26 -24.44 9.08
CA THR A 6 -6.08 -23.24 9.91
C THR A 6 -5.05 -22.31 9.29
N ASP A 7 -3.92 -22.82 8.85
CA ASP A 7 -2.87 -22.04 8.20
C ASP A 7 -3.37 -21.41 6.89
N LYS A 8 -4.12 -22.17 6.08
CA LYS A 8 -4.77 -21.66 4.87
C LYS A 8 -5.81 -20.56 5.18
N MET A 9 -6.60 -20.72 6.24
CA MET A 9 -7.56 -19.69 6.66
C MET A 9 -6.86 -18.42 7.12
N MET A 10 -5.74 -18.52 7.82
CA MET A 10 -4.95 -17.37 8.23
C MET A 10 -4.39 -16.62 7.02
N ASP A 11 -3.82 -17.33 6.06
CA ASP A 11 -3.31 -16.74 4.83
C ASP A 11 -4.41 -16.02 4.03
N LEU A 12 -5.57 -16.67 3.85
CA LEU A 12 -6.72 -16.05 3.18
C LEU A 12 -7.24 -14.81 3.90
N ASN A 13 -7.29 -14.82 5.23
CA ASN A 13 -7.71 -13.65 6.00
C ASN A 13 -6.70 -12.50 5.87
N ASN A 14 -5.41 -12.78 5.86
CA ASN A 14 -4.38 -11.79 5.60
C ASN A 14 -4.52 -11.19 4.19
N GLN A 15 -4.76 -12.02 3.18
CA GLN A 15 -5.01 -11.56 1.82
C GLN A 15 -6.28 -10.70 1.73
N ILE A 16 -7.36 -11.07 2.40
CA ILE A 16 -8.59 -10.27 2.49
C ILE A 16 -8.32 -8.92 3.11
N TYR A 17 -7.58 -8.88 4.21
CA TYR A 17 -7.22 -7.63 4.88
C TYR A 17 -6.43 -6.70 3.96
N MET A 18 -5.39 -7.21 3.32
CA MET A 18 -4.57 -6.43 2.38
C MET A 18 -5.35 -5.95 1.17
N THR A 19 -6.20 -6.83 0.62
CA THR A 19 -7.06 -6.48 -0.51
C THR A 19 -8.05 -5.38 -0.14
N ARG A 20 -8.63 -5.41 1.06
CA ARG A 20 -9.49 -4.34 1.59
C ARG A 20 -8.73 -3.03 1.79
N TYR A 21 -7.51 -3.09 2.31
CA TYR A 21 -6.67 -1.92 2.48
C TYR A 21 -6.40 -1.21 1.15
N VAL A 22 -5.99 -1.96 0.12
CA VAL A 22 -5.79 -1.40 -1.23
C VAL A 22 -7.09 -0.88 -1.83
N SER A 23 -8.22 -1.58 -1.59
CA SER A 23 -9.56 -1.11 -2.00
C SER A 23 -9.90 0.25 -1.40
N GLN A 24 -9.61 0.47 -0.12
CA GLN A 24 -9.83 1.76 0.54
C GLN A 24 -8.96 2.87 -0.03
N LEU A 25 -7.69 2.58 -0.35
CA LEU A 25 -6.81 3.55 -1.00
C LEU A 25 -7.31 3.95 -2.39
N ILE A 26 -7.79 2.98 -3.16
CA ILE A 26 -8.35 3.23 -4.49
C ILE A 26 -9.65 4.02 -4.43
N SER A 27 -10.50 3.76 -3.45
CA SER A 27 -11.79 4.46 -3.30
C SER A 27 -11.65 5.90 -2.78
N ASN A 28 -10.48 6.28 -2.30
CA ASN A 28 -10.26 7.61 -1.75
C ASN A 28 -9.84 8.60 -2.85
N ASP A 29 -10.77 9.45 -3.29
CA ASP A 29 -10.52 10.44 -4.35
C ASP A 29 -9.46 11.49 -3.98
N LYS A 30 -9.28 11.80 -2.70
CA LYS A 30 -8.23 12.72 -2.24
C LYS A 30 -6.83 12.18 -2.50
N LYS A 31 -6.71 10.86 -2.65
CA LYS A 31 -5.46 10.12 -2.92
C LYS A 31 -5.37 9.62 -4.37
N LYS A 32 -6.03 10.32 -5.29
CA LYS A 32 -6.12 9.89 -6.70
C LYS A 32 -4.76 9.74 -7.38
N TYR A 33 -3.75 10.48 -6.95
CA TYR A 33 -2.40 10.47 -7.54
C TYR A 33 -1.33 9.97 -6.56
N ASP A 34 -1.75 9.31 -5.49
CA ASP A 34 -0.83 8.62 -4.58
C ASP A 34 -0.46 7.25 -5.17
N LEU A 35 0.74 6.80 -4.85
CA LEU A 35 1.20 5.48 -5.23
C LEU A 35 0.46 4.42 -4.40
N LEU A 36 0.11 3.33 -5.06
CA LEU A 36 -0.41 2.14 -4.38
C LEU A 36 0.75 1.25 -3.92
N PRO A 37 0.60 0.55 -2.79
CA PRO A 37 1.63 -0.36 -2.31
C PRO A 37 1.85 -1.50 -3.30
N VAL A 38 3.11 -1.72 -3.66
CA VAL A 38 3.57 -2.87 -4.47
C VAL A 38 3.92 -4.00 -3.52
N ASN A 39 3.77 -5.24 -3.95
CA ASN A 39 3.96 -6.43 -3.10
C ASN A 39 3.09 -6.38 -1.84
N SER A 40 1.84 -6.01 -2.05
CA SER A 40 0.87 -5.81 -0.98
C SER A 40 0.44 -7.10 -0.27
N GLY A 41 0.96 -8.27 -0.67
CA GLY A 41 0.53 -9.58 -0.15
C GLY A 41 -0.83 -10.02 -0.72
N ILE A 42 -1.34 -9.32 -1.73
CA ILE A 42 -2.46 -9.79 -2.54
C ILE A 42 -1.90 -10.84 -3.49
N ASN A 43 -2.17 -12.10 -3.23
CA ASN A 43 -1.66 -13.21 -4.05
C ASN A 43 -2.38 -13.29 -5.41
N SER A 44 -2.30 -12.19 -6.18
CA SER A 44 -2.87 -12.05 -7.51
C SER A 44 -1.91 -11.26 -8.42
N THR A 45 -1.18 -11.99 -9.25
CA THR A 45 -0.21 -11.41 -10.21
C THR A 45 -0.87 -10.38 -11.13
N ALA A 46 -2.13 -10.59 -11.50
CA ALA A 46 -2.87 -9.66 -12.34
C ALA A 46 -3.11 -8.30 -11.65
N ILE A 47 -3.51 -8.32 -10.38
CA ILE A 47 -3.73 -7.09 -9.60
C ILE A 47 -2.40 -6.38 -9.34
N GLU A 48 -1.35 -7.11 -8.98
CA GLU A 48 0.00 -6.56 -8.76
C GLU A 48 0.55 -5.90 -10.04
N SER A 49 0.35 -6.50 -11.21
CA SER A 49 0.71 -5.90 -12.50
C SER A 49 -0.07 -4.60 -12.77
N MET A 50 -1.39 -4.61 -12.56
CA MET A 50 -2.22 -3.41 -12.74
C MET A 50 -1.80 -2.27 -11.80
N ILE A 51 -1.42 -2.59 -10.55
CA ILE A 51 -0.88 -1.63 -9.58
C ILE A 51 0.46 -1.06 -10.07
N GLY A 52 1.33 -1.89 -10.61
CA GLY A 52 2.61 -1.47 -11.19
C GLY A 52 2.43 -0.47 -12.33
N ASP A 53 1.52 -0.77 -13.27
CA ASP A 53 1.20 0.11 -14.39
C ASP A 53 0.58 1.43 -13.95
N TYR A 54 -0.34 1.38 -12.98
CA TYR A 54 -0.92 2.57 -12.37
C TYR A 54 0.16 3.45 -11.72
N ASN A 55 1.02 2.86 -10.90
CA ASN A 55 2.10 3.57 -10.22
C ASN A 55 3.07 4.23 -11.23
N SER A 56 3.38 3.54 -12.32
CA SER A 56 4.21 4.05 -13.41
C SER A 56 3.60 5.31 -14.04
N ASN A 57 2.31 5.28 -14.34
CA ASN A 57 1.59 6.42 -14.91
C ASN A 57 1.47 7.59 -13.92
N VAL A 58 1.26 7.31 -12.62
CA VAL A 58 1.26 8.34 -11.56
C VAL A 58 2.62 9.03 -11.46
N LEU A 59 3.71 8.25 -11.45
CA LEU A 59 5.06 8.80 -11.43
C LEU A 59 5.36 9.66 -12.66
N GLN A 60 4.95 9.21 -13.84
CA GLN A 60 5.11 9.97 -15.09
C GLN A 60 4.32 11.28 -15.03
N ARG A 61 3.06 11.23 -14.60
CA ARG A 61 2.21 12.42 -14.42
C ARG A 61 2.86 13.41 -13.45
N ASN A 62 3.32 12.96 -12.30
CA ASN A 62 3.92 13.82 -11.28
C ASN A 62 5.21 14.50 -11.78
N ARG A 63 6.05 13.79 -12.56
CA ARG A 63 7.23 14.38 -13.21
C ARG A 63 6.84 15.48 -14.19
N LEU A 64 5.80 15.26 -14.99
CA LEU A 64 5.34 16.27 -15.96
C LEU A 64 4.77 17.51 -15.28
N VAL A 65 3.98 17.34 -14.23
CA VAL A 65 3.43 18.47 -13.45
C VAL A 65 4.54 19.31 -12.80
N MET A 66 5.64 18.69 -12.38
CA MET A 66 6.79 19.43 -11.82
C MET A 66 7.55 20.25 -12.88
N ASN A 67 7.56 19.81 -14.15
CA ASN A 67 8.40 20.37 -15.21
C ASN A 67 7.62 21.15 -16.27
N SER A 68 6.30 21.16 -16.24
CA SER A 68 5.43 21.74 -17.28
C SER A 68 4.22 22.43 -16.67
N SER A 69 3.58 23.31 -17.45
CA SER A 69 2.28 23.86 -17.09
C SER A 69 1.25 22.74 -16.93
N THR A 70 0.42 22.84 -15.88
CA THR A 70 -0.68 21.88 -15.60
C THR A 70 -1.72 21.79 -16.70
N SER A 71 -1.72 22.72 -17.68
CA SER A 71 -2.64 22.76 -18.83
C SER A 71 -2.15 21.92 -20.03
N SER A 72 -1.12 21.11 -19.88
CA SER A 72 -0.62 20.28 -20.98
C SER A 72 -1.61 19.17 -21.34
N PRO A 73 -1.96 19.00 -22.65
CA PRO A 73 -2.82 17.90 -23.11
C PRO A 73 -2.30 16.52 -22.71
N LEU A 74 -0.99 16.36 -22.59
CA LEU A 74 -0.37 15.11 -22.19
C LEU A 74 -0.66 14.77 -20.73
N ILE A 75 -0.74 15.77 -19.84
CA ILE A 75 -1.12 15.57 -18.45
C ILE A 75 -2.59 15.15 -18.38
N ALA A 76 -3.47 15.79 -19.14
CA ALA A 76 -4.89 15.42 -19.20
C ALA A 76 -5.10 13.96 -19.67
N ASP A 77 -4.35 13.51 -20.68
CA ASP A 77 -4.41 12.11 -21.17
C ASP A 77 -3.95 11.13 -20.08
N LEU A 78 -2.86 11.44 -19.36
CA LEU A 78 -2.39 10.61 -18.25
C LEU A 78 -3.39 10.56 -17.10
N GLU A 79 -4.02 11.68 -16.78
CA GLU A 79 -5.03 11.74 -15.72
C GLU A 79 -6.29 10.95 -16.07
N ASP A 80 -6.73 10.95 -17.33
CA ASP A 80 -7.81 10.10 -17.81
C ASP A 80 -7.42 8.62 -17.74
N ARG A 81 -6.22 8.28 -18.20
CA ARG A 81 -5.67 6.92 -18.12
C ARG A 81 -5.56 6.41 -16.69
N ILE A 82 -5.03 7.20 -15.78
CA ILE A 82 -4.95 6.90 -14.34
C ILE A 82 -6.36 6.67 -13.76
N SER A 83 -7.33 7.50 -14.14
CA SER A 83 -8.70 7.36 -13.68
C SER A 83 -9.34 6.03 -14.14
N LYS A 84 -9.15 5.67 -15.41
CA LYS A 84 -9.64 4.40 -15.97
C LYS A 84 -8.95 3.19 -15.33
N GLN A 85 -7.63 3.25 -15.15
CA GLN A 85 -6.90 2.19 -14.46
C GLN A 85 -7.39 2.00 -13.03
N ARG A 86 -7.61 3.08 -12.30
CA ARG A 86 -8.14 3.07 -10.94
C ARG A 86 -9.49 2.36 -10.85
N GLN A 87 -10.38 2.63 -11.81
CA GLN A 87 -11.67 1.96 -11.90
C GLN A 87 -11.52 0.45 -12.16
N VAL A 88 -10.67 0.08 -13.12
CA VAL A 88 -10.41 -1.34 -13.46
C VAL A 88 -9.81 -2.10 -12.27
N ILE A 89 -8.83 -1.50 -11.59
CA ILE A 89 -8.22 -2.09 -10.39
C ILE A 89 -9.29 -2.26 -9.30
N GLY A 90 -10.16 -1.26 -9.07
CA GLY A 90 -11.24 -1.33 -8.09
C GLY A 90 -12.19 -2.49 -8.35
N VAL A 91 -12.61 -2.70 -9.59
CA VAL A 91 -13.44 -3.84 -10.00
C VAL A 91 -12.71 -5.16 -9.79
N SER A 92 -11.45 -5.25 -10.18
CA SER A 92 -10.62 -6.46 -10.05
C SER A 92 -10.41 -6.84 -8.57
N ILE A 93 -10.17 -5.86 -7.70
CA ILE A 93 -10.04 -6.02 -6.26
C ILE A 93 -11.34 -6.54 -5.65
N ASN A 94 -12.48 -5.98 -6.02
CA ASN A 94 -13.78 -6.43 -5.52
C ASN A 94 -14.07 -7.88 -5.92
N ASN A 95 -13.78 -8.25 -7.16
CA ASN A 95 -13.91 -9.63 -7.63
C ASN A 95 -12.97 -10.58 -6.89
N TRP A 96 -11.75 -10.15 -6.62
CA TRP A 96 -10.79 -10.92 -5.83
C TRP A 96 -11.24 -11.12 -4.39
N LEU A 97 -11.77 -10.08 -3.75
CA LEU A 97 -12.35 -10.16 -2.41
C LEU A 97 -13.47 -11.20 -2.35
N LEU A 98 -14.37 -11.21 -3.33
CA LEU A 98 -15.44 -12.22 -3.41
C LEU A 98 -14.87 -13.64 -3.53
N THR A 99 -13.83 -13.81 -4.34
CA THR A 99 -13.13 -15.11 -4.49
C THR A 99 -12.53 -15.57 -3.16
N LEU A 100 -11.79 -14.70 -2.46
CA LEU A 100 -11.19 -15.01 -1.17
C LEU A 100 -12.25 -15.33 -0.10
N GLN A 101 -13.34 -14.56 -0.04
CA GLN A 101 -14.45 -14.81 0.88
C GLN A 101 -15.13 -16.15 0.62
N ASN A 102 -15.30 -16.53 -0.64
CA ASN A 102 -15.84 -17.83 -1.01
C ASN A 102 -14.89 -18.98 -0.61
N GLN A 103 -13.58 -18.79 -0.73
CA GLN A 103 -12.59 -19.76 -0.28
C GLN A 103 -12.64 -19.93 1.24
N VAL A 104 -12.70 -18.85 2.01
CA VAL A 104 -12.85 -18.88 3.48
C VAL A 104 -14.14 -19.61 3.86
N LYS A 105 -15.26 -19.27 3.22
CA LYS A 105 -16.56 -19.92 3.46
C LYS A 105 -16.50 -21.43 3.19
N SER A 106 -15.83 -21.83 2.11
CA SER A 106 -15.65 -23.25 1.76
C SER A 106 -14.82 -23.98 2.82
N LEU A 107 -13.70 -23.40 3.27
CA LEU A 107 -12.87 -23.98 4.32
C LEU A 107 -13.63 -24.08 5.66
N THR A 108 -14.37 -23.03 6.03
CA THR A 108 -15.20 -23.06 7.25
C THR A 108 -16.26 -24.16 7.20
N SER A 109 -16.90 -24.34 6.05
CA SER A 109 -17.88 -25.42 5.86
C SER A 109 -17.23 -26.81 5.99
N GLN A 110 -16.03 -27.00 5.43
CA GLN A 110 -15.26 -28.24 5.56
C GLN A 110 -14.85 -28.50 7.02
N GLU A 111 -14.45 -27.45 7.77
CA GLU A 111 -14.16 -27.56 9.19
C GLU A 111 -15.38 -27.94 10.02
N GLY A 112 -16.54 -27.35 9.73
CA GLY A 112 -17.81 -27.69 10.38
C GLY A 112 -18.16 -29.17 10.17
N THR A 113 -17.92 -29.70 8.98
CA THR A 113 -18.13 -31.12 8.65
C THR A 113 -17.15 -32.03 9.39
N LEU A 114 -15.88 -31.62 9.49
CA LEU A 114 -14.85 -32.33 10.24
C LEU A 114 -15.15 -32.29 11.75
N THR A 115 -15.52 -31.15 12.29
CA THR A 115 -15.86 -30.96 13.71
C THR A 115 -17.09 -31.76 14.09
N SER A 116 -18.13 -31.83 13.25
CA SER A 116 -19.31 -32.67 13.50
C SER A 116 -18.98 -34.16 13.48
N LYS A 117 -18.05 -34.61 12.65
CA LYS A 117 -17.53 -35.98 12.66
C LYS A 117 -16.64 -36.26 13.88
N MET A 118 -15.91 -35.27 14.39
CA MET A 118 -15.08 -35.37 15.60
C MET A 118 -15.89 -35.19 16.90
N ALA A 119 -17.04 -34.56 16.86
CA ALA A 119 -17.93 -34.41 18.03
C ALA A 119 -18.49 -35.74 18.54
N GLN A 120 -18.30 -36.82 17.80
CA GLN A 120 -18.48 -38.19 18.28
C GLN A 120 -17.28 -38.73 19.08
N ALA A 121 -16.17 -38.01 19.17
CA ALA A 121 -14.99 -38.31 19.97
C ALA A 121 -14.86 -37.29 21.13
N PRO A 122 -14.25 -37.63 22.27
CA PRO A 122 -14.46 -36.95 23.54
C PRO A 122 -14.13 -35.45 23.53
N ASN A 123 -15.01 -34.68 24.20
CA ASN A 123 -15.11 -33.21 24.26
C ASN A 123 -13.84 -32.43 24.64
N GLN A 124 -12.80 -33.06 25.15
CA GLN A 124 -11.57 -32.39 25.61
C GLN A 124 -10.59 -32.03 24.48
N ALA A 125 -10.51 -32.84 23.43
CA ALA A 125 -9.61 -32.58 22.32
C ALA A 125 -10.06 -31.41 21.43
N SER A 126 -11.37 -31.20 21.28
CA SER A 126 -11.95 -30.11 20.48
C SER A 126 -11.76 -28.73 21.14
N TYR A 127 -11.83 -28.67 22.48
CA TYR A 127 -11.64 -27.41 23.21
C TYR A 127 -10.19 -26.91 23.13
N LEU A 128 -9.21 -27.79 23.34
CA LEU A 128 -7.78 -27.45 23.19
C LEU A 128 -7.44 -27.01 21.75
N GLN A 129 -8.07 -27.61 20.77
CA GLN A 129 -7.84 -27.28 19.37
C GLN A 129 -8.43 -25.90 18.99
N SER A 130 -9.58 -25.51 19.54
CA SER A 130 -10.16 -24.18 19.31
C SER A 130 -9.30 -23.07 19.91
N ILE A 131 -8.78 -23.28 21.11
CA ILE A 131 -7.86 -22.34 21.77
C ILE A 131 -6.55 -22.20 20.98
N SER A 132 -5.98 -23.31 20.52
CA SER A 132 -4.75 -23.30 19.71
C SER A 132 -4.94 -22.52 18.40
N ARG A 133 -6.10 -22.63 17.76
CA ARG A 133 -6.44 -21.86 16.55
C ARG A 133 -6.52 -20.37 16.83
N GLU A 134 -7.25 -19.98 17.88
CA GLU A 134 -7.39 -18.57 18.25
C GLU A 134 -6.03 -17.94 18.58
N GLN A 135 -5.18 -18.69 19.27
CA GLN A 135 -3.82 -18.24 19.59
C GLN A 135 -2.99 -18.03 18.33
N LYS A 136 -2.98 -18.98 17.38
CA LYS A 136 -2.26 -18.84 16.08
C LYS A 136 -2.78 -17.67 15.25
N VAL A 137 -4.09 -17.43 15.21
CA VAL A 137 -4.66 -16.28 14.49
C VAL A 137 -4.19 -14.96 15.10
N LYS A 138 -4.21 -14.85 16.44
CA LYS A 138 -3.73 -13.65 17.14
C LYS A 138 -2.23 -13.43 16.93
N GLU A 139 -1.45 -14.49 16.96
CA GLU A 139 0.01 -14.43 16.74
C GLU A 139 0.34 -13.97 15.31
N SER A 140 -0.31 -14.54 14.29
CA SER A 140 -0.12 -14.13 12.90
C SER A 140 -0.54 -12.68 12.67
N LEU A 141 -1.65 -12.26 13.23
CA LEU A 141 -2.12 -10.88 13.15
C LEU A 141 -1.14 -9.92 13.83
N TYR A 142 -0.61 -10.31 14.99
CA TYR A 142 0.38 -9.52 15.72
C TYR A 142 1.65 -9.33 14.89
N ILE A 143 2.22 -10.42 14.34
CA ILE A 143 3.41 -10.36 13.48
C ILE A 143 3.15 -9.50 12.25
N PHE A 144 2.00 -9.66 11.61
CA PHE A 144 1.62 -8.85 10.45
C PHE A 144 1.53 -7.35 10.78
N LEU A 145 0.87 -7.00 11.88
CA LEU A 145 0.77 -5.59 12.32
C LEU A 145 2.13 -5.01 12.68
N LEU A 146 3.02 -5.82 13.26
CA LEU A 146 4.40 -5.41 13.55
C LEU A 146 5.16 -5.08 12.25
N GLN A 147 5.08 -5.97 11.26
CA GLN A 147 5.69 -5.73 9.95
C GLN A 147 5.15 -4.46 9.27
N LYS A 148 3.84 -4.24 9.34
CA LYS A 148 3.21 -3.04 8.76
C LYS A 148 3.58 -1.76 9.50
N ARG A 149 3.77 -1.84 10.80
CA ARG A 149 4.30 -0.73 11.59
C ARG A 149 5.73 -0.38 11.15
N GLU A 150 6.61 -1.37 11.03
CA GLU A 150 7.99 -1.16 10.57
C GLU A 150 8.05 -0.59 9.14
N GLU A 151 7.23 -1.11 8.22
CA GLU A 151 7.12 -0.57 6.86
C GLU A 151 6.66 0.90 6.85
N ASN A 152 5.70 1.26 7.71
CA ASN A 152 5.24 2.63 7.84
C ASN A 152 6.32 3.55 8.45
N GLU A 153 7.04 3.09 9.47
CA GLU A 153 8.14 3.85 10.08
C GLU A 153 9.27 4.08 9.07
N LEU A 154 9.62 3.06 8.27
CA LEU A 154 10.56 3.20 7.16
C LEU A 154 10.05 4.17 6.08
N SER A 155 8.79 4.09 5.71
CA SER A 155 8.19 5.02 4.73
C SER A 155 8.22 6.47 5.21
N ILE A 156 7.96 6.70 6.50
CA ILE A 156 8.05 8.03 7.12
C ILE A 156 9.51 8.50 7.15
N ALA A 157 10.45 7.64 7.50
CA ALA A 157 11.88 7.96 7.50
C ALA A 157 12.40 8.33 6.10
N PHE A 158 11.95 7.63 5.05
CA PHE A 158 12.31 7.97 3.67
C PHE A 158 11.65 9.26 3.16
N THR A 159 10.45 9.61 3.64
CA THR A 159 9.80 10.88 3.29
C THR A 159 10.50 12.08 3.91
N ALA A 160 11.16 11.93 5.04
CA ALA A 160 11.93 13.01 5.69
C ALA A 160 13.21 13.40 4.92
N TYR A 161 13.70 12.54 4.02
CA TYR A 161 14.92 12.82 3.24
C TYR A 161 14.70 13.57 1.92
N ASN A 162 13.47 13.97 1.61
CA ASN A 162 13.17 14.66 0.35
C ASN A 162 13.41 16.18 0.37
N THR A 163 14.02 16.73 1.41
CA THR A 163 14.53 18.09 1.40
C THR A 163 15.94 18.13 0.86
N ARG A 164 16.05 18.28 -0.44
CA ARG A 164 17.34 18.59 -1.09
C ARG A 164 17.59 20.09 -0.93
N ILE A 165 18.63 20.44 -0.19
CA ILE A 165 19.21 21.80 -0.23
C ILE A 165 19.73 22.03 -1.65
N ILE A 166 18.99 22.79 -2.46
CA ILE A 166 19.28 22.98 -3.88
C ILE A 166 20.49 23.84 -4.07
N THR A 167 20.69 24.84 -3.22
CA THR A 167 21.91 25.64 -3.13
C THR A 167 21.92 26.43 -1.82
N PRO A 168 23.01 26.45 -1.05
CA PRO A 168 23.15 27.42 0.01
C PRO A 168 23.20 28.82 -0.60
N PRO A 169 22.63 29.83 0.04
CA PRO A 169 22.72 31.21 -0.45
C PRO A 169 24.21 31.61 -0.51
N MET A 170 24.74 31.73 -1.70
CA MET A 170 26.10 32.22 -1.92
C MET A 170 26.05 33.74 -2.09
N GLY A 171 26.34 34.44 -1.02
CA GLY A 171 26.59 35.87 -1.07
C GLY A 171 28.04 36.11 -1.58
N SER A 172 28.22 37.09 -2.45
CA SER A 172 29.56 37.57 -2.80
C SER A 172 30.19 38.23 -1.58
N ASN A 173 31.41 37.79 -1.22
CA ASN A 173 32.22 38.41 -0.15
C ASN A 173 32.74 39.79 -0.51
N LYS A 174 32.42 40.31 -1.70
CA LYS A 174 32.80 41.66 -2.09
C LYS A 174 31.60 42.59 -1.96
N PRO A 175 31.70 43.68 -1.19
CA PRO A 175 30.64 44.65 -1.10
C PRO A 175 30.42 45.30 -2.46
N ILE A 176 29.13 45.33 -2.89
CA ILE A 176 28.73 45.92 -4.18
C ILE A 176 28.72 47.43 -4.11
N SER A 177 28.61 48.03 -2.90
CA SER A 177 28.61 49.47 -2.66
C SER A 177 29.00 49.73 -1.19
N PRO A 178 29.65 50.84 -0.87
CA PRO A 178 30.20 51.85 -1.79
C PRO A 178 31.53 51.47 -2.44
N VAL A 179 31.74 51.86 -3.71
CA VAL A 179 32.99 51.66 -4.42
C VAL A 179 34.00 52.72 -3.95
N LYS A 180 35.06 52.30 -3.25
CA LYS A 180 36.08 53.22 -2.66
C LYS A 180 36.61 54.25 -3.66
N ARG A 181 36.69 53.89 -4.94
CA ARG A 181 37.15 54.76 -6.02
C ARG A 181 36.22 55.97 -6.26
N ASN A 182 34.92 55.77 -6.13
CA ASN A 182 33.94 56.85 -6.33
C ASN A 182 33.90 57.79 -5.15
N ILE A 183 34.17 57.32 -3.94
CA ILE A 183 34.27 58.19 -2.75
C ILE A 183 35.52 59.09 -2.86
N LEU A 184 36.65 58.54 -3.35
CA LEU A 184 37.91 59.29 -3.48
C LEU A 184 37.88 60.32 -4.62
N LEU A 185 36.95 60.23 -5.58
CA LEU A 185 36.76 61.17 -6.67
C LEU A 185 35.82 62.37 -6.28
N ILE A 186 35.06 62.21 -5.19
CA ILE A 186 34.11 63.21 -4.73
C ILE A 186 34.67 64.03 -3.53
N ALA A 187 35.71 63.54 -2.86
CA ALA A 187 36.47 64.25 -1.83
C ALA A 187 37.61 65.03 -2.46
#